data_3c76ec9ecd46f36fe6dc36a824aa4793
#
_entry.id   3c76ec9ecd46f36fe6dc36a824aa4793
#
_cell.length_a   1.000
_cell.length_b   1.000
_cell.length_c   1.000
_cell.angle_alpha   90.00
_cell.angle_beta   90.00
_cell.angle_gamma   90.00
#
_symmetry.space_group_name_H-M   'P 1'
#
loop_
_entity.id
_entity.type
_entity.pdbx_description
1 polymer ?
#
loop_
_entity_poly.entity_id
_entity_poly.type
_entity_poly.pdbx_seq_one_letter_code
_entity_poly.pdbx_strand_id
1 'polypeptide(L)'
;MQAVKNLKLHLLAAIVVVLAEMIGIQKFGLVVLLPLLYALVIGGILSAPALRILNSKQMDRAAKFMPIAMLVLIAKIGLDIGPNLETLLNSGWALILQEFGHFFGTIIFGLPVALLLKMKREAIGACYSIDREANVAIIGEKFGLSSPEGRGV
;
A
#
# COMPACT_ATOMS: atom_id res chain seq x y z
N MET A 1 26.06 -13.93 -7.16
CA MET A 1 25.57 -14.24 -5.78
C MET A 1 24.44 -13.33 -5.29
N GLN A 2 24.35 -12.06 -5.69
CA GLN A 2 23.20 -11.18 -5.36
C GLN A 2 21.90 -11.59 -6.06
N ALA A 3 21.94 -12.02 -7.31
CA ALA A 3 20.75 -12.43 -8.06
C ALA A 3 19.99 -13.60 -7.39
N VAL A 4 20.71 -14.60 -6.88
CA VAL A 4 20.11 -15.75 -6.18
C VAL A 4 19.44 -15.35 -4.86
N LYS A 5 20.00 -14.34 -4.16
CA LYS A 5 19.42 -13.84 -2.90
C LYS A 5 18.13 -13.05 -3.13
N ASN A 6 17.97 -12.42 -4.30
CA ASN A 6 16.76 -11.73 -4.68
C ASN A 6 15.70 -12.68 -5.26
N LEU A 7 16.12 -13.78 -5.85
CA LEU A 7 15.21 -14.79 -6.41
C LEU A 7 14.23 -15.33 -5.37
N LYS A 8 14.71 -15.59 -4.14
CA LYS A 8 13.83 -16.02 -3.03
C LYS A 8 12.72 -15.02 -2.76
N LEU A 9 13.03 -13.71 -2.74
CA LEU A 9 12.04 -12.65 -2.51
C LEU A 9 11.02 -12.58 -3.64
N HIS A 10 11.48 -12.62 -4.89
CA HIS A 10 10.60 -12.57 -6.06
C HIS A 10 9.70 -13.80 -6.15
N LEU A 11 10.25 -15.01 -5.89
CA LEU A 11 9.46 -16.24 -5.84
C LEU A 11 8.40 -16.18 -4.74
N LEU A 12 8.78 -15.73 -3.55
CA LEU A 12 7.85 -15.61 -2.42
C LEU A 12 6.75 -14.59 -2.73
N ALA A 13 7.10 -13.44 -3.29
CA ALA A 13 6.11 -12.45 -3.73
C ALA A 13 5.18 -13.01 -4.82
N ALA A 14 5.73 -13.73 -5.81
CA ALA A 14 4.93 -14.36 -6.86
C ALA A 14 3.97 -15.41 -6.30
N ILE A 15 4.41 -16.25 -5.36
CA ILE A 15 3.55 -17.23 -4.68
C ILE A 15 2.42 -16.52 -3.94
N VAL A 16 2.72 -15.46 -3.17
CA VAL A 16 1.71 -14.70 -2.43
C VAL A 16 0.67 -14.10 -3.38
N VAL A 17 1.10 -13.51 -4.50
CA VAL A 17 0.20 -12.95 -5.51
C VAL A 17 -0.66 -14.04 -6.15
N VAL A 18 -0.07 -15.15 -6.56
CA VAL A 18 -0.83 -16.27 -7.15
C VAL A 18 -1.86 -16.82 -6.18
N LEU A 19 -1.51 -17.01 -4.92
CA LEU A 19 -2.46 -17.46 -3.88
C LEU A 19 -3.59 -16.44 -3.69
N ALA A 20 -3.29 -15.15 -3.66
CA ALA A 20 -4.29 -14.10 -3.53
C ALA A 20 -5.23 -14.05 -4.74
N GLU A 21 -4.71 -14.18 -5.95
CA GLU A 21 -5.49 -14.21 -7.19
C GLU A 21 -6.35 -15.49 -7.29
N MET A 22 -5.85 -16.64 -6.80
CA MET A 22 -6.65 -17.88 -6.75
C MET A 22 -7.88 -17.75 -5.83
N ILE A 23 -7.79 -16.98 -4.75
CA ILE A 23 -8.94 -16.66 -3.89
C ILE A 23 -9.93 -15.77 -4.64
N GLY A 24 -9.42 -14.85 -5.47
CA GLY A 24 -10.21 -13.96 -6.30
C GLY A 24 -10.97 -12.90 -5.50
N ILE A 25 -11.94 -12.27 -6.16
CA ILE A 25 -12.80 -11.24 -5.55
C ILE A 25 -13.92 -11.92 -4.79
N GLN A 26 -14.00 -11.71 -3.48
CA GLN A 26 -15.08 -12.19 -2.64
C GLN A 26 -16.02 -11.04 -2.27
N LYS A 27 -17.31 -11.25 -2.45
CA LYS A 27 -18.35 -10.27 -2.15
C LYS A 27 -19.24 -10.77 -1.01
N PHE A 28 -19.21 -10.05 0.10
CA PHE A 28 -20.02 -10.32 1.29
C PHE A 28 -20.99 -9.14 1.52
N GLY A 29 -22.09 -9.12 0.79
CA GLY A 29 -23.03 -8.00 0.84
C GLY A 29 -22.39 -6.69 0.39
N LEU A 30 -22.23 -5.74 1.33
CA LEU A 30 -21.60 -4.44 1.08
C LEU A 30 -20.05 -4.48 1.11
N VAL A 31 -19.47 -5.57 1.57
CA VAL A 31 -18.01 -5.70 1.69
C VAL A 31 -17.47 -6.46 0.48
N VAL A 32 -16.51 -5.86 -0.21
CA VAL A 32 -15.79 -6.48 -1.34
C VAL A 32 -14.33 -6.68 -0.92
N LEU A 33 -13.90 -7.93 -0.87
CA LEU A 33 -12.52 -8.29 -0.58
C LEU A 33 -11.78 -8.52 -1.89
N LEU A 34 -10.75 -7.72 -2.10
CA LEU A 34 -9.91 -7.77 -3.29
C LEU A 34 -8.68 -8.66 -3.06
N PRO A 35 -8.09 -9.27 -4.11
CA PRO A 35 -6.85 -10.04 -4.01
C PRO A 35 -5.71 -9.31 -3.30
N LEU A 36 -5.65 -7.99 -3.46
CA LEU A 36 -4.67 -7.13 -2.79
C LEU A 36 -4.70 -7.28 -1.26
N LEU A 37 -5.90 -7.37 -0.66
CA LEU A 37 -6.06 -7.54 0.79
C LEU A 37 -5.50 -8.88 1.26
N TYR A 38 -5.75 -9.95 0.52
CA TYR A 38 -5.21 -11.27 0.84
C TYR A 38 -3.69 -11.28 0.72
N ALA A 39 -3.15 -10.68 -0.35
CA ALA A 39 -1.71 -10.56 -0.54
C ALA A 39 -1.06 -9.79 0.62
N LEU A 40 -1.70 -8.71 1.09
CA LEU A 40 -1.22 -7.91 2.22
C LEU A 40 -1.23 -8.72 3.52
N VAL A 41 -2.31 -9.45 3.81
CA VAL A 41 -2.43 -10.28 5.02
C VAL A 41 -1.42 -11.43 4.98
N ILE A 42 -1.35 -12.17 3.88
CA ILE A 42 -0.41 -13.28 3.71
C ILE A 42 1.03 -12.76 3.81
N GLY A 43 1.36 -11.67 3.11
CA GLY A 43 2.67 -11.04 3.16
C GLY A 43 3.04 -10.57 4.56
N GLY A 44 2.10 -9.98 5.29
CA GLY A 44 2.26 -9.58 6.68
C GLY A 44 2.56 -10.76 7.62
N ILE A 45 1.81 -11.86 7.47
CA ILE A 45 2.04 -13.09 8.24
C ILE A 45 3.44 -13.67 7.93
N LEU A 46 3.81 -13.77 6.65
CA LEU A 46 5.10 -14.31 6.24
C LEU A 46 6.29 -13.45 6.66
N SER A 47 6.08 -12.15 6.83
CA SER A 47 7.09 -11.21 7.32
C SER A 47 7.17 -11.14 8.85
N ALA A 48 6.22 -11.75 9.57
CA ALA A 48 6.17 -11.71 11.03
C ALA A 48 7.46 -12.29 11.64
N PRO A 49 8.03 -11.64 12.68
CA PRO A 49 9.26 -12.09 13.33
C PRO A 49 9.18 -13.50 13.90
N ALA A 50 7.96 -13.95 14.26
CA ALA A 50 7.71 -15.29 14.78
C ALA A 50 8.00 -16.41 13.76
N LEU A 51 7.73 -16.18 12.48
CA LEU A 51 7.93 -17.19 11.43
C LEU A 51 9.36 -17.24 10.89
N ARG A 52 10.15 -16.17 11.08
CA ARG A 52 11.57 -16.07 10.63
C ARG A 52 11.84 -16.46 9.18
N ILE A 53 10.82 -16.36 8.31
CA ILE A 53 10.94 -16.72 6.89
C ILE A 53 11.83 -15.73 6.15
N LEU A 54 11.69 -14.44 6.51
CA LEU A 54 12.49 -13.34 6.02
C LEU A 54 13.30 -12.72 7.15
N ASN A 55 14.57 -12.43 6.89
CA ASN A 55 15.39 -11.67 7.83
C ASN A 55 15.37 -10.17 7.50
N SER A 56 15.80 -9.32 8.46
CA SER A 56 15.79 -7.85 8.31
C SER A 56 16.47 -7.40 7.02
N LYS A 57 17.60 -8.01 6.64
CA LYS A 57 18.33 -7.66 5.42
C LYS A 57 17.54 -7.99 4.14
N GLN A 58 16.68 -9.00 4.18
CA GLN A 58 15.78 -9.34 3.07
C GLN A 58 14.60 -8.38 3.01
N MET A 59 14.08 -7.95 4.17
CA MET A 59 13.04 -6.92 4.25
C MET A 59 13.54 -5.58 3.71
N ASP A 60 14.75 -5.15 4.10
CA ASP A 60 15.37 -3.92 3.57
C ASP A 60 15.55 -3.98 2.04
N ARG A 61 15.85 -5.16 1.50
CA ARG A 61 15.94 -5.35 0.04
C ARG A 61 14.57 -5.32 -0.60
N ALA A 62 13.56 -5.94 -0.01
CA ALA A 62 12.19 -5.89 -0.51
C ALA A 62 11.70 -4.44 -0.59
N ALA A 63 11.97 -3.63 0.45
CA ALA A 63 11.64 -2.22 0.48
C ALA A 63 12.27 -1.43 -0.70
N LYS A 64 13.48 -1.78 -1.15
CA LYS A 64 14.11 -1.14 -2.31
C LYS A 64 13.43 -1.44 -3.64
N PHE A 65 12.69 -2.53 -3.76
CA PHE A 65 11.91 -2.85 -4.95
C PHE A 65 10.52 -2.20 -4.96
N MET A 66 10.08 -1.67 -3.81
CA MET A 66 8.76 -1.07 -3.66
C MET A 66 8.51 0.08 -4.67
N PRO A 67 9.41 1.06 -4.88
CA PRO A 67 9.18 2.13 -5.86
C PRO A 67 8.99 1.60 -7.29
N ILE A 68 9.73 0.57 -7.67
CA ILE A 68 9.60 -0.06 -9.00
C ILE A 68 8.24 -0.76 -9.13
N ALA A 69 7.83 -1.52 -8.10
CA ALA A 69 6.52 -2.17 -8.08
C ALA A 69 5.39 -1.13 -8.15
N MET A 70 5.54 0.00 -7.46
CA MET A 70 4.59 1.11 -7.51
C MET A 70 4.46 1.71 -8.92
N LEU A 71 5.55 1.89 -9.65
CA LEU A 71 5.48 2.37 -11.04
C LEU A 71 4.67 1.42 -11.93
N VAL A 72 4.87 0.11 -11.76
CA VAL A 72 4.11 -0.91 -12.50
C VAL A 72 2.63 -0.87 -12.12
N LEU A 73 2.31 -0.72 -10.83
CA LEU A 73 0.95 -0.61 -10.34
C LEU A 73 0.26 0.65 -10.92
N ILE A 74 0.92 1.80 -10.87
CA ILE A 74 0.39 3.06 -11.42
C ILE A 74 0.15 2.93 -12.93
N ALA A 75 1.08 2.32 -13.66
CA ALA A 75 0.91 2.07 -15.08
C ALA A 75 -0.30 1.16 -15.36
N LYS A 76 -0.49 0.10 -14.58
CA LYS A 76 -1.66 -0.78 -14.68
C LYS A 76 -2.95 -0.01 -14.43
N ILE A 77 -3.02 0.77 -13.35
CA ILE A 77 -4.20 1.60 -13.03
C ILE A 77 -4.50 2.56 -14.18
N GLY A 78 -3.47 3.20 -14.75
CA GLY A 78 -3.64 4.08 -15.91
C GLY A 78 -4.23 3.37 -17.13
N LEU A 79 -3.83 2.12 -17.40
CA LEU A 79 -4.40 1.29 -18.47
C LEU A 79 -5.84 0.88 -18.18
N ASP A 80 -6.18 0.59 -16.92
CA ASP A 80 -7.54 0.21 -16.50
C ASP A 80 -8.51 1.41 -16.57
N ILE A 81 -8.01 2.64 -16.46
CA ILE A 81 -8.82 3.87 -16.59
C ILE A 81 -9.29 4.09 -18.03
N GLY A 82 -8.48 3.75 -19.03
CA GLY A 82 -8.78 4.01 -20.43
C GLY A 82 -10.18 3.57 -20.87
N PRO A 83 -10.57 2.30 -20.69
CA PRO A 83 -11.91 1.80 -21.03
C PRO A 83 -13.04 2.46 -20.23
N ASN A 84 -12.75 3.01 -19.05
CA ASN A 84 -13.73 3.62 -18.15
C ASN A 84 -13.73 5.15 -18.20
N LEU A 85 -12.98 5.75 -19.12
CA LEU A 85 -12.80 7.20 -19.19
C LEU A 85 -14.13 7.94 -19.39
N GLU A 86 -15.03 7.41 -20.21
CA GLU A 86 -16.37 7.99 -20.41
C GLU A 86 -17.19 7.99 -19.13
N THR A 87 -17.17 6.92 -18.38
CA THR A 87 -17.83 6.82 -17.06
C THR A 87 -17.25 7.81 -16.07
N LEU A 88 -15.92 7.97 -16.06
CA LEU A 88 -15.23 8.94 -15.22
C LEU A 88 -15.61 10.38 -15.57
N LEU A 89 -15.64 10.72 -16.85
CA LEU A 89 -16.04 12.06 -17.31
C LEU A 89 -17.50 12.36 -16.98
N ASN A 90 -18.37 11.37 -17.11
CA ASN A 90 -19.80 11.52 -16.79
C ASN A 90 -20.05 11.61 -15.26
N SER A 91 -19.14 11.10 -14.43
CA SER A 91 -19.24 11.24 -12.96
C SER A 91 -18.93 12.66 -12.48
N GLY A 92 -18.24 13.46 -13.27
CA GLY A 92 -18.08 14.90 -13.14
C GLY A 92 -17.68 15.37 -11.74
N TRP A 93 -18.47 16.28 -11.19
CA TRP A 93 -18.24 16.92 -9.88
C TRP A 93 -18.21 15.94 -8.69
N ALA A 94 -18.92 14.83 -8.77
CA ALA A 94 -18.94 13.85 -7.68
C ALA A 94 -17.55 13.25 -7.41
N LEU A 95 -16.79 12.94 -8.46
CA LEU A 95 -15.40 12.46 -8.33
C LEU A 95 -14.49 13.52 -7.75
N ILE A 96 -14.60 14.77 -8.24
CA ILE A 96 -13.78 15.88 -7.74
C ILE A 96 -14.05 16.08 -6.24
N LEU A 97 -15.32 16.13 -5.84
CA LEU A 97 -15.68 16.27 -4.43
C LEU A 97 -15.23 15.09 -3.57
N GLN A 98 -15.30 13.88 -4.10
CA GLN A 98 -14.80 12.68 -3.41
C GLN A 98 -13.29 12.77 -3.17
N GLU A 99 -12.51 13.14 -4.18
CA GLU A 99 -11.05 13.29 -4.06
C GLU A 99 -10.66 14.41 -3.09
N PHE A 100 -11.34 15.56 -3.15
CA PHE A 100 -11.15 16.63 -2.18
C PHE A 100 -11.50 16.15 -0.76
N GLY A 101 -12.62 15.45 -0.59
CA GLY A 101 -13.02 14.89 0.69
C GLY A 101 -12.02 13.87 1.22
N HIS A 102 -11.48 13.03 0.36
CA HIS A 102 -10.47 12.04 0.71
C HIS A 102 -9.16 12.70 1.14
N PHE A 103 -8.67 13.65 0.34
CA PHE A 103 -7.41 14.34 0.60
C PHE A 103 -7.46 15.21 1.87
N PHE A 104 -8.48 16.05 2.02
CA PHE A 104 -8.59 16.93 3.17
C PHE A 104 -9.17 16.25 4.40
N GLY A 105 -10.00 15.23 4.24
CA GLY A 105 -10.66 14.53 5.34
C GLY A 105 -9.67 13.89 6.30
N THR A 106 -8.63 13.24 5.78
CA THR A 106 -7.57 12.66 6.60
C THR A 106 -6.75 13.70 7.35
N ILE A 107 -6.51 14.87 6.76
CA ILE A 107 -5.80 15.96 7.44
C ILE A 107 -6.73 16.60 8.50
N ILE A 108 -7.97 16.92 8.14
CA ILE A 108 -8.90 17.65 9.03
C ILE A 108 -9.33 16.78 10.22
N PHE A 109 -9.60 15.50 9.99
CA PHE A 109 -10.08 14.61 11.03
C PHE A 109 -8.96 13.71 11.62
N GLY A 110 -8.06 13.22 10.79
CA GLY A 110 -6.99 12.32 11.23
C GLY A 110 -5.91 13.02 12.03
N LEU A 111 -5.48 14.23 11.61
CA LEU A 111 -4.41 14.95 12.31
C LEU A 111 -4.78 15.34 13.75
N PRO A 112 -5.97 15.90 14.05
CA PRO A 112 -6.38 16.17 15.43
C PRO A 112 -6.39 14.90 16.30
N VAL A 113 -6.89 13.77 15.76
CA VAL A 113 -6.90 12.49 16.47
C VAL A 113 -5.47 11.99 16.73
N ALA A 114 -4.59 12.05 15.75
CA ALA A 114 -3.19 11.68 15.91
C ALA A 114 -2.50 12.54 16.97
N LEU A 115 -2.77 13.84 17.00
CA LEU A 115 -2.22 14.74 18.01
C LEU A 115 -2.80 14.48 19.41
N LEU A 116 -4.07 14.16 19.53
CA LEU A 116 -4.72 13.77 20.79
C LEU A 116 -4.09 12.46 21.33
N LEU A 117 -3.75 11.52 20.44
CA LEU A 117 -3.03 10.30 20.79
C LEU A 117 -1.54 10.55 21.09
N LYS A 118 -1.11 11.81 21.12
CA LYS A 118 0.27 12.24 21.36
C LYS A 118 1.27 11.70 20.33
N MET A 119 0.80 11.38 19.14
CA MET A 119 1.65 11.09 18.01
C MET A 119 2.39 12.36 17.62
N LYS A 120 3.71 12.28 17.53
CA LYS A 120 4.54 13.42 17.12
C LYS A 120 4.78 13.34 15.61
N ARG A 121 5.99 12.92 15.23
CA ARG A 121 6.37 12.78 13.82
C ARG A 121 5.68 11.59 13.14
N GLU A 122 5.20 10.63 13.90
CA GLU A 122 4.36 9.53 13.41
C GLU A 122 3.05 10.03 12.78
N ALA A 123 2.52 11.17 13.23
CA ALA A 123 1.31 11.78 12.66
C ALA A 123 1.48 12.11 11.16
N ILE A 124 2.69 12.37 10.69
CA ILE A 124 2.98 12.64 9.28
C ILE A 124 2.63 11.41 8.43
N GLY A 125 3.12 10.23 8.80
CA GLY A 125 2.80 8.98 8.09
C GLY A 125 1.32 8.61 8.20
N ALA A 126 0.74 8.78 9.40
CA ALA A 126 -0.66 8.41 9.65
C ALA A 126 -1.68 9.29 8.90
N CYS A 127 -1.36 10.56 8.66
CA CYS A 127 -2.27 11.52 8.03
C CYS A 127 -1.96 11.78 6.55
N TYR A 128 -0.86 11.25 6.04
CA TYR A 128 -0.50 11.36 4.63
C TYR A 128 -1.29 10.33 3.84
N SER A 129 -2.42 10.74 3.29
CA SER A 129 -3.35 9.84 2.64
C SER A 129 -3.69 10.31 1.23
N ILE A 130 -2.98 9.76 0.26
CA ILE A 130 -3.42 9.77 -1.14
C ILE A 130 -3.86 8.34 -1.50
N ASP A 131 -2.98 7.39 -1.28
CA ASP A 131 -3.17 5.97 -1.45
C ASP A 131 -2.18 5.28 -0.51
N ARG A 132 -2.60 4.19 0.15
CA ARG A 132 -1.78 3.56 1.18
C ARG A 132 -0.44 3.09 0.64
N GLU A 133 -0.44 2.45 -0.53
CA GLU A 133 0.77 1.91 -1.16
C GLU A 133 1.73 3.04 -1.53
N ALA A 134 1.20 4.11 -2.12
CA ALA A 134 1.99 5.30 -2.47
C ALA A 134 2.53 5.98 -1.22
N ASN A 135 1.74 6.08 -0.15
CA ASN A 135 2.16 6.63 1.13
C ASN A 135 3.34 5.86 1.72
N VAL A 136 3.22 4.53 1.82
CA VAL A 136 4.32 3.67 2.32
C VAL A 136 5.57 3.84 1.47
N ALA A 137 5.45 3.90 0.14
CA ALA A 137 6.59 4.07 -0.75
C ALA A 137 7.27 5.43 -0.56
N ILE A 138 6.51 6.53 -0.56
CA ILE A 138 7.05 7.90 -0.45
C ILE A 138 7.66 8.14 0.92
N ILE A 139 6.96 7.77 1.99
CA ILE A 139 7.45 7.93 3.36
C ILE A 139 8.67 7.02 3.58
N GLY A 140 8.62 5.78 3.09
CA GLY A 140 9.73 4.84 3.18
C GLY A 140 10.98 5.31 2.45
N GLU A 141 10.84 5.91 1.27
CA GLU A 141 11.95 6.46 0.51
C GLU A 141 12.52 7.72 1.16
N LYS A 142 11.66 8.65 1.59
CA LYS A 142 12.06 9.95 2.09
C LYS A 142 12.62 9.91 3.53
N PHE A 143 12.01 9.12 4.39
CA PHE A 143 12.31 9.10 5.83
C PHE A 143 12.84 7.74 6.30
N GLY A 144 12.62 6.68 5.55
CA GLY A 144 12.86 5.30 5.96
C GLY A 144 11.70 4.72 6.78
N LEU A 145 11.37 3.44 6.55
CA LEU A 145 10.25 2.78 7.25
C LEU A 145 10.48 2.60 8.76
N SER A 146 11.74 2.60 9.20
CA SER A 146 12.11 2.52 10.62
C SER A 146 12.06 3.87 11.35
N SER A 147 11.91 4.98 10.62
CA SER A 147 11.77 6.32 11.19
C SER A 147 10.44 6.49 11.92
N PRO A 148 10.28 7.53 12.77
CA PRO A 148 8.98 7.84 13.35
C PRO A 148 7.87 8.00 12.29
N GLU A 149 8.16 8.70 11.21
CA GLU A 149 7.22 8.88 10.08
C GLU A 149 6.84 7.56 9.43
N GLY A 150 7.82 6.67 9.22
CA GLY A 150 7.61 5.34 8.66
C GLY A 150 6.78 4.42 9.56
N ARG A 151 6.88 4.58 10.88
CA ARG A 151 6.05 3.83 11.84
C ARG A 151 4.61 4.32 11.91
N GLY A 152 4.35 5.53 11.43
CA GLY A 152 3.00 6.10 11.38
C GLY A 152 2.15 5.67 10.19
N VAL A 153 2.78 5.01 9.19
CA VAL A 153 2.12 4.60 7.93
C VAL A 153 1.30 3.33 8.07
#